data_f15e65012c6026e10763b9a1a4c5ce8a
#
_entry.id   f15e65012c6026e10763b9a1a4c5ce8a
#
_cell.length_a   1.000
_cell.length_b   1.000
_cell.length_c   1.000
_cell.angle_alpha   90.00
_cell.angle_beta   90.00
_cell.angle_gamma   90.00
#
_symmetry.space_group_name_H-M   'P 1'
#
loop_
_entity.id
_entity.type
_entity.pdbx_description
1 polymer ?
#
loop_
_entity_poly.entity_id
_entity_poly.type
_entity_poly.pdbx_seq_one_letter_code
_entity_poly.pdbx_strand_id
1 'polypeptide(L)'
;MTVMNLDKLDVWVRAKEFALAIYKEVVPHLPADEKWNLTQQLKRAAQSIPANIAEGHGRYHFLDNVRFCYISRGSLTEIQSHMALALDLGYLPDEIYKKMTSHAETIGKQLNNYIAYLKRSKQGEKEFSSGYTVREEPDLYLLDNPEETNQNH
;
A
#
# COMPACT_ATOMS: atom_id res chain seq x y z
N MET A 1 29.10 3.03 -1.32
CA MET A 1 27.67 3.33 -1.13
C MET A 1 26.87 2.27 -1.88
N THR A 2 26.21 1.38 -1.18
CA THR A 2 25.41 0.34 -1.83
C THR A 2 24.17 1.01 -2.40
N VAL A 3 24.09 1.10 -3.72
CA VAL A 3 22.85 1.52 -4.38
C VAL A 3 21.78 0.50 -4.03
N MET A 4 20.74 0.92 -3.36
CA MET A 4 19.65 0.05 -2.95
C MET A 4 18.93 -0.46 -4.20
N ASN A 5 18.95 -1.78 -4.35
CA ASN A 5 18.35 -2.42 -5.52
C ASN A 5 16.85 -2.63 -5.27
N LEU A 6 16.07 -1.55 -5.43
CA LEU A 6 14.62 -1.56 -5.25
C LEU A 6 13.92 -2.55 -6.20
N ASP A 7 14.51 -2.81 -7.37
CA ASP A 7 13.96 -3.75 -8.34
C ASP A 7 13.88 -5.21 -7.80
N LYS A 8 14.62 -5.51 -6.73
CA LYS A 8 14.55 -6.80 -6.04
C LYS A 8 13.52 -6.86 -4.91
N LEU A 9 12.91 -5.74 -4.59
CA LEU A 9 11.88 -5.67 -3.57
C LEU A 9 10.49 -5.75 -4.22
N ASP A 10 9.89 -6.94 -4.22
CA ASP A 10 8.65 -7.23 -4.95
C ASP A 10 7.50 -6.28 -4.58
N VAL A 11 7.33 -5.95 -3.32
CA VAL A 11 6.28 -5.02 -2.88
C VAL A 11 6.47 -3.61 -3.45
N TRP A 12 7.71 -3.15 -3.59
CA TRP A 12 8.00 -1.88 -4.23
C TRP A 12 7.70 -1.92 -5.73
N VAL A 13 8.12 -2.97 -6.42
CA VAL A 13 7.87 -3.15 -7.86
C VAL A 13 6.37 -3.11 -8.15
N ARG A 14 5.57 -3.85 -7.39
CA ARG A 14 4.10 -3.86 -7.54
C ARG A 14 3.47 -2.52 -7.18
N ALA A 15 3.95 -1.86 -6.16
CA ALA A 15 3.47 -0.51 -5.80
C ALA A 15 3.76 0.51 -6.92
N LYS A 16 4.93 0.43 -7.55
CA LYS A 16 5.27 1.25 -8.71
C LYS A 16 4.36 0.95 -9.90
N GLU A 17 4.13 -0.31 -10.22
CA GLU A 17 3.22 -0.72 -11.30
C GLU A 17 1.79 -0.23 -11.04
N PHE A 18 1.33 -0.32 -9.81
CA PHE A 18 0.01 0.20 -9.41
C PHE A 18 -0.07 1.72 -9.57
N ALA A 19 0.94 2.46 -9.15
CA ALA A 19 1.00 3.91 -9.36
C ALA A 19 0.94 4.25 -10.86
N LEU A 20 1.68 3.54 -11.70
CA LEU A 20 1.60 3.70 -13.15
C LEU A 20 0.20 3.42 -13.69
N ALA A 21 -0.48 2.38 -13.20
CA ALA A 21 -1.84 2.04 -13.59
C ALA A 21 -2.84 3.13 -13.19
N ILE A 22 -2.71 3.73 -12.00
CA ILE A 22 -3.53 4.88 -11.60
C ILE A 22 -3.38 6.03 -12.61
N TYR A 23 -2.15 6.37 -12.99
CA TYR A 23 -1.90 7.44 -13.96
C TYR A 23 -2.44 7.14 -15.36
N LYS A 24 -2.28 5.91 -15.83
CA LYS A 24 -2.58 5.52 -17.21
C LYS A 24 -4.01 5.05 -17.42
N GLU A 25 -4.62 4.44 -16.42
CA GLU A 25 -5.91 3.75 -16.55
C GLU A 25 -7.04 4.43 -15.76
N VAL A 26 -6.75 5.12 -14.66
CA VAL A 26 -7.76 5.78 -13.82
C VAL A 26 -7.88 7.26 -14.17
N VAL A 27 -6.78 7.99 -14.13
CA VAL A 27 -6.75 9.45 -14.36
C VAL A 27 -7.38 9.87 -15.69
N PRO A 28 -7.18 9.18 -16.82
CA PRO A 28 -7.80 9.56 -18.09
C PRO A 28 -9.33 9.57 -18.09
N HIS A 29 -9.97 8.87 -17.15
CA HIS A 29 -11.43 8.85 -17.01
C HIS A 29 -11.99 10.02 -16.19
N LEU A 30 -11.14 10.74 -15.47
CA LEU A 30 -11.56 11.87 -14.65
C LEU A 30 -11.76 13.12 -15.53
N PRO A 31 -12.85 13.90 -15.29
CA PRO A 31 -13.08 15.12 -16.05
C PRO A 31 -12.05 16.21 -15.72
N ALA A 32 -11.89 17.15 -16.63
CA ALA A 32 -10.87 18.21 -16.55
C ALA A 32 -11.03 19.12 -15.32
N ASP A 33 -12.24 19.32 -14.84
CA ASP A 33 -12.52 20.12 -13.63
C ASP A 33 -12.08 19.44 -12.33
N GLU A 34 -11.79 18.13 -12.36
CA GLU A 34 -11.19 17.42 -11.24
C GLU A 34 -9.65 17.51 -11.16
N LYS A 35 -9.03 18.21 -12.11
CA LYS A 35 -7.57 18.31 -12.24
C LYS A 35 -6.86 18.72 -10.94
N TRP A 36 -7.45 19.65 -10.20
CA TRP A 36 -6.89 20.17 -8.94
C TRP A 36 -7.54 19.58 -7.68
N ASN A 37 -8.45 18.64 -7.84
CA ASN A 37 -9.16 17.96 -6.77
C ASN A 37 -8.85 16.46 -6.77
N LEU A 38 -9.80 15.64 -7.21
CA LEU A 38 -9.71 14.18 -7.17
C LEU A 38 -8.52 13.64 -7.96
N THR A 39 -8.25 14.17 -9.14
CA THR A 39 -7.09 13.77 -9.95
C THR A 39 -5.78 13.98 -9.20
N GLN A 40 -5.61 15.16 -8.59
CA GLN A 40 -4.39 15.47 -7.83
C GLN A 40 -4.24 14.57 -6.60
N GLN A 41 -5.33 14.30 -5.89
CA GLN A 41 -5.30 13.43 -4.71
C GLN A 41 -4.94 11.99 -5.07
N LEU A 42 -5.50 11.45 -6.15
CA LEU A 42 -5.17 10.12 -6.66
C LEU A 42 -3.69 10.02 -7.05
N LYS A 43 -3.18 10.98 -7.79
CA LYS A 43 -1.78 11.02 -8.20
C LYS A 43 -0.84 11.08 -6.99
N ARG A 44 -1.12 11.96 -6.03
CA ARG A 44 -0.31 12.13 -4.83
C ARG A 44 -0.28 10.85 -3.99
N ALA A 45 -1.43 10.25 -3.73
CA ALA A 45 -1.52 9.02 -2.97
C ALA A 45 -0.83 7.84 -3.71
N ALA A 46 -0.98 7.75 -5.03
CA ALA A 46 -0.32 6.73 -5.84
C ALA A 46 1.21 6.82 -5.76
N GLN A 47 1.78 8.01 -5.88
CA GLN A 47 3.22 8.25 -5.72
C GLN A 47 3.71 7.91 -4.32
N SER A 48 2.90 8.19 -3.30
CA SER A 48 3.24 7.99 -1.89
C SER A 48 3.49 6.52 -1.55
N ILE A 49 2.81 5.58 -2.19
CA ILE A 49 2.95 4.15 -1.88
C ILE A 49 4.39 3.67 -2.16
N PRO A 50 4.90 3.68 -3.39
CA PRO A 50 6.25 3.21 -3.66
C PRO A 50 7.32 4.11 -3.00
N ALA A 51 7.08 5.42 -2.89
CA ALA A 51 8.03 6.35 -2.29
C ALA A 51 8.28 6.02 -0.80
N ASN A 52 7.24 5.73 -0.03
CA ASN A 52 7.39 5.39 1.39
C ASN A 52 7.97 3.98 1.60
N ILE A 53 7.65 3.02 0.74
CA ILE A 53 8.31 1.70 0.77
C ILE A 53 9.81 1.88 0.55
N ALA A 54 10.21 2.66 -0.43
CA ALA A 54 11.61 2.94 -0.73
C ALA A 54 12.30 3.68 0.42
N GLU A 55 11.66 4.70 0.96
CA GLU A 55 12.17 5.49 2.11
C GLU A 55 12.42 4.58 3.31
N GLY A 56 11.44 3.73 3.66
CA GLY A 56 11.57 2.80 4.78
C GLY A 56 12.67 1.77 4.55
N HIS A 57 12.75 1.22 3.36
CA HIS A 57 13.79 0.27 2.97
C HIS A 57 15.21 0.89 3.05
N GLY A 58 15.31 2.20 2.84
CA GLY A 58 16.54 2.98 2.98
C GLY A 58 16.96 3.27 4.42
N ARG A 59 16.11 3.02 5.40
CA ARG A 59 16.42 3.26 6.80
C ARG A 59 17.25 2.14 7.41
N TYR A 60 18.14 2.47 8.31
CA TYR A 60 18.97 1.51 9.03
C TYR A 60 18.13 0.62 9.95
N HIS A 61 17.18 1.22 10.69
CA HIS A 61 16.33 0.51 11.65
C HIS A 61 15.07 -0.07 11.01
N PHE A 62 14.76 -1.32 11.30
CA PHE A 62 13.54 -1.98 10.84
C PHE A 62 12.27 -1.37 11.42
N LEU A 63 12.36 -0.82 12.63
CA LEU A 63 11.28 -0.05 13.24
C LEU A 63 10.87 1.15 12.35
N ASP A 64 11.83 1.90 11.84
CA ASP A 64 11.56 3.00 10.91
C ASP A 64 10.98 2.49 9.59
N ASN A 65 11.52 1.39 9.07
CA ASN A 65 10.99 0.77 7.86
C ASN A 65 9.51 0.39 8.01
N VAL A 66 9.13 -0.23 9.11
CA VAL A 66 7.73 -0.57 9.41
C VAL A 66 6.83 0.67 9.47
N ARG A 67 7.29 1.76 10.06
CA ARG A 67 6.54 3.04 10.09
C ARG A 67 6.24 3.56 8.68
N PHE A 68 7.23 3.54 7.79
CA PHE A 68 7.03 3.95 6.39
C PHE A 68 6.10 2.98 5.64
N CYS A 69 6.15 1.70 5.94
CA CYS A 69 5.19 0.73 5.39
C CYS A 69 3.75 1.03 5.82
N TYR A 70 3.53 1.46 7.05
CA TYR A 70 2.21 1.90 7.51
C TYR A 70 1.73 3.15 6.77
N ILE A 71 2.60 4.10 6.47
CA ILE A 71 2.26 5.28 5.66
C ILE A 71 1.84 4.84 4.25
N SER A 72 2.58 3.92 3.63
CA SER A 72 2.23 3.35 2.32
C SER A 72 0.86 2.66 2.34
N ARG A 73 0.57 1.89 3.39
CA ARG A 73 -0.71 1.22 3.58
C ARG A 73 -1.86 2.23 3.71
N GLY A 74 -1.65 3.31 4.47
CA GLY A 74 -2.61 4.40 4.56
C GLY A 74 -2.89 5.08 3.21
N SER A 75 -1.85 5.32 2.42
CA SER A 75 -1.99 5.87 1.06
C SER A 75 -2.76 4.92 0.12
N LEU A 76 -2.56 3.63 0.26
CA LEU A 76 -3.31 2.62 -0.49
C LEU A 76 -4.81 2.66 -0.16
N THR A 77 -5.16 2.77 1.12
CA THR A 77 -6.53 2.92 1.58
C THR A 77 -7.16 4.23 1.09
N GLU A 78 -6.39 5.32 1.09
CA GLU A 78 -6.83 6.61 0.53
C GLU A 78 -7.20 6.48 -0.95
N ILE A 79 -6.39 5.79 -1.75
CA ILE A 79 -6.70 5.55 -3.17
C ILE A 79 -7.99 4.74 -3.34
N GLN A 80 -8.19 3.71 -2.54
CA GLN A 80 -9.43 2.91 -2.59
C GLN A 80 -10.66 3.77 -2.31
N SER A 81 -10.57 4.68 -1.34
CA SER A 81 -11.63 5.65 -1.06
C SER A 81 -11.90 6.60 -2.23
N HIS A 82 -10.85 7.16 -2.82
CA HIS A 82 -10.98 8.05 -3.98
C HIS A 82 -11.52 7.34 -5.22
N MET A 83 -11.14 6.09 -5.46
CA MET A 83 -11.68 5.30 -6.57
C MET A 83 -13.17 4.96 -6.36
N ALA A 84 -13.58 4.65 -5.14
CA ALA A 84 -14.98 4.41 -4.82
C ALA A 84 -15.83 5.67 -5.08
N LEU A 85 -15.34 6.85 -4.69
CA LEU A 85 -15.99 8.12 -5.00
C LEU A 85 -16.07 8.37 -6.51
N ALA A 86 -14.98 8.11 -7.24
CA ALA A 86 -14.95 8.27 -8.69
C ALA A 86 -15.93 7.33 -9.41
N LEU A 87 -16.09 6.11 -8.90
CA LEU A 87 -17.09 5.16 -9.40
C LEU A 87 -18.51 5.69 -9.20
N ASP A 88 -18.85 6.15 -8.00
CA ASP A 88 -20.17 6.65 -7.66
C ASP A 88 -20.52 7.97 -8.39
N LEU A 89 -19.51 8.78 -8.69
CA LEU A 89 -19.67 9.96 -9.55
C LEU A 89 -19.84 9.62 -11.04
N GLY A 90 -19.73 8.36 -11.41
CA GLY A 90 -19.83 7.93 -12.82
C GLY A 90 -18.61 8.19 -13.67
N TYR A 91 -17.48 8.57 -13.08
CA TYR A 91 -16.25 8.85 -13.81
C TYR A 91 -15.51 7.57 -14.22
N LEU A 92 -15.53 6.56 -13.35
CA LEU A 92 -14.72 5.36 -13.49
C LEU A 92 -15.58 4.18 -13.92
N PRO A 93 -15.23 3.48 -15.04
CA PRO A 93 -15.90 2.24 -15.42
C PRO A 93 -15.75 1.15 -14.37
N ASP A 94 -16.80 0.33 -14.19
CA ASP A 94 -16.79 -0.79 -13.24
C ASP A 94 -15.62 -1.74 -13.42
N GLU A 95 -15.23 -2.03 -14.66
CA GLU A 95 -14.13 -2.93 -14.98
C GLU A 95 -12.79 -2.40 -14.47
N ILE A 96 -12.54 -1.11 -14.67
CA ILE A 96 -11.33 -0.44 -14.19
C ILE A 96 -11.32 -0.41 -12.66
N TYR A 97 -12.44 -0.08 -12.04
CA TYR A 97 -12.57 -0.09 -10.58
C TYR A 97 -12.26 -1.47 -9.99
N LYS A 98 -12.84 -2.54 -10.53
CA LYS A 98 -12.59 -3.92 -10.08
C LYS A 98 -11.13 -4.33 -10.26
N LYS A 99 -10.55 -4.02 -11.41
CA LYS A 99 -9.13 -4.30 -11.69
C LYS A 99 -8.21 -3.62 -10.69
N MET A 100 -8.42 -2.33 -10.45
CA MET A 100 -7.59 -1.54 -9.54
C MET A 100 -7.80 -1.97 -8.07
N THR A 101 -9.02 -2.30 -7.67
CA THR A 101 -9.31 -2.80 -6.32
C THR A 101 -8.59 -4.13 -6.07
N SER A 102 -8.64 -5.07 -7.02
CA SER A 102 -7.91 -6.33 -6.93
C SER A 102 -6.39 -6.13 -6.82
N HIS A 103 -5.85 -5.20 -7.61
CA HIS A 103 -4.43 -4.84 -7.55
C HIS A 103 -4.05 -4.25 -6.18
N ALA A 104 -4.87 -3.34 -5.67
CA ALA A 104 -4.69 -2.74 -4.34
C ALA A 104 -4.71 -3.78 -3.21
N GLU A 105 -5.63 -4.73 -3.25
CA GLU A 105 -5.70 -5.84 -2.27
C GLU A 105 -4.43 -6.68 -2.27
N THR A 106 -3.90 -7.00 -3.45
CA THR A 106 -2.64 -7.75 -3.58
C THR A 106 -1.48 -7.00 -2.93
N ILE A 107 -1.38 -5.69 -3.15
CA ILE A 107 -0.33 -4.85 -2.55
C ILE A 107 -0.51 -4.78 -1.03
N GLY A 108 -1.74 -4.64 -0.55
CA GLY A 108 -2.07 -4.64 0.88
C GLY A 108 -1.58 -5.90 1.58
N LYS A 109 -1.83 -7.07 1.00
CA LYS A 109 -1.33 -8.36 1.49
C LYS A 109 0.19 -8.44 1.49
N GLN A 110 0.83 -7.98 0.42
CA GLN A 110 2.29 -7.95 0.34
C GLN A 110 2.93 -7.00 1.34
N LEU A 111 2.34 -5.82 1.58
CA LEU A 111 2.79 -4.89 2.61
C LEU A 111 2.69 -5.52 4.01
N ASN A 112 1.58 -6.18 4.32
CA ASN A 112 1.41 -6.84 5.60
C ASN A 112 2.43 -7.98 5.79
N ASN A 113 2.69 -8.76 4.76
CA ASN A 113 3.71 -9.81 4.78
C ASN A 113 5.12 -9.22 4.98
N TYR A 114 5.42 -8.13 4.32
CA TYR A 114 6.71 -7.43 4.47
C TYR A 114 6.88 -6.84 5.87
N ILE A 115 5.86 -6.20 6.42
CA ILE A 115 5.84 -5.70 7.80
C ILE A 115 6.07 -6.86 8.78
N ALA A 116 5.37 -7.99 8.61
CA ALA A 116 5.53 -9.16 9.45
C ALA A 116 6.96 -9.74 9.37
N TYR A 117 7.54 -9.79 8.17
CA TYR A 117 8.93 -10.20 7.98
C TYR A 117 9.90 -9.28 8.73
N LEU A 118 9.75 -7.97 8.62
CA LEU A 118 10.60 -6.99 9.31
C LEU A 118 10.54 -7.16 10.83
N LYS A 119 9.34 -7.37 11.39
CA LYS A 119 9.13 -7.56 12.83
C LYS A 119 9.73 -8.87 13.35
N ARG A 120 9.69 -9.95 12.56
CA ARG A 120 10.20 -11.29 12.93
C ARG A 120 11.69 -11.50 12.68
N SER A 121 12.36 -10.61 11.95
CA SER A 121 13.80 -10.69 11.74
C SER A 121 14.55 -10.50 13.06
N LYS A 122 15.74 -11.04 13.18
CA LYS A 122 16.56 -10.89 14.41
C LYS A 122 16.75 -9.41 14.81
N GLN A 123 16.93 -8.53 13.83
CA GLN A 123 17.04 -7.10 14.08
C GLN A 123 15.70 -6.52 14.51
N GLY A 124 14.60 -6.90 13.85
CA GLY A 124 13.27 -6.45 14.18
C GLY A 124 12.86 -6.87 15.60
N GLU A 125 13.03 -8.14 15.98
CA GLU A 125 12.73 -8.62 17.35
C GLU A 125 13.50 -7.82 18.41
N LYS A 126 14.77 -7.55 18.18
CA LYS A 126 15.59 -6.75 19.09
C LYS A 126 15.07 -5.31 19.23
N GLU A 127 14.72 -4.66 18.12
CA GLU A 127 14.21 -3.30 18.11
C GLU A 127 12.84 -3.18 18.76
N PHE A 128 11.92 -4.12 18.46
CA PHE A 128 10.55 -4.12 18.98
C PHE A 128 10.45 -4.58 20.44
N SER A 129 11.40 -5.39 20.94
CA SER A 129 11.43 -5.82 22.33
C SER A 129 11.98 -4.78 23.30
N SER A 130 12.63 -3.74 22.81
CA SER A 130 13.26 -2.69 23.64
C SER A 130 12.29 -1.62 24.18
N GLY A 131 10.98 -1.85 24.11
CA GLY A 131 9.96 -0.98 24.72
C GLY A 131 9.48 0.18 23.83
N TYR A 132 9.92 0.25 22.60
CA TYR A 132 9.34 1.14 21.59
C TYR A 132 8.01 0.55 21.10
N THR A 133 6.93 1.04 21.64
CA THR A 133 5.58 0.72 21.13
C THR A 133 5.31 1.50 19.85
N VAL A 134 5.49 0.87 18.71
CA VAL A 134 4.73 1.30 17.53
C VAL A 134 3.28 0.98 17.85
N ARG A 135 2.41 1.97 17.89
CA ARG A 135 0.98 1.75 18.00
C ARG A 135 0.57 0.90 16.81
N GLU A 136 0.28 -0.36 17.07
CA GLU A 136 -0.30 -1.24 16.06
C GLU A 136 -1.74 -0.77 15.84
N GLU A 137 -1.98 -0.18 14.68
CA GLU A 137 -3.35 -0.10 14.21
C GLU A 137 -3.80 -1.52 13.88
N PRO A 138 -5.03 -1.92 14.23
CA PRO A 138 -5.51 -3.26 13.91
C PRO A 138 -5.36 -3.51 12.42
N ASP A 139 -4.79 -4.65 12.06
CA ASP A 139 -4.59 -5.06 10.67
C ASP A 139 -5.96 -5.27 10.00
N LEU A 140 -6.52 -4.19 9.45
CA LEU A 140 -7.78 -4.21 8.71
C LEU A 140 -7.77 -5.24 7.57
N TYR A 141 -6.58 -5.61 7.08
CA TYR A 141 -6.40 -6.55 5.97
C TYR A 141 -6.26 -8.02 6.42
N LEU A 142 -6.17 -8.28 7.72
CA LEU A 142 -6.12 -9.66 8.25
C LEU A 142 -7.51 -10.23 8.58
N LEU A 143 -8.56 -9.41 8.52
CA LEU A 143 -9.91 -9.83 8.89
C LEU A 143 -10.63 -10.66 7.81
N ASP A 144 -10.06 -10.73 6.60
CA ASP A 144 -10.63 -11.48 5.48
C ASP A 144 -9.69 -12.59 4.99
N ASN A 145 -9.28 -13.50 5.86
CA ASN A 145 -8.71 -14.78 5.43
C ASN A 145 -9.82 -15.85 5.53
N PRO A 146 -10.50 -16.20 4.42
CA PRO A 146 -11.56 -17.21 4.43
C PRO A 146 -11.04 -18.63 4.65
N GLU A 147 -9.72 -18.83 4.83
CA GLU A 147 -9.13 -20.18 4.98
C GLU A 147 -9.04 -20.69 6.42
N GLU A 148 -9.35 -19.87 7.45
CA GLU A 148 -9.30 -20.34 8.85
C GLU A 148 -10.64 -20.82 9.44
N THR A 149 -11.73 -20.86 8.66
CA THR A 149 -13.03 -21.30 9.17
C THR A 149 -13.36 -22.79 8.87
N ASN A 150 -12.42 -23.59 8.41
CA ASN A 150 -12.69 -25.01 8.10
C ASN A 150 -11.75 -26.02 8.77
N GLN A 151 -11.51 -25.88 10.06
CA GLN A 151 -11.00 -26.98 10.88
C GLN A 151 -11.65 -26.94 12.26
N ASN A 152 -12.90 -27.36 12.34
CA ASN A 152 -13.49 -27.98 13.52
C ASN A 152 -14.91 -28.49 13.17
N HIS A 153 -14.93 -29.69 12.63
CA HIS A 153 -16.04 -30.64 12.86
C HIS A 153 -15.49 -32.05 12.74
#